data_179fc2117b4b4d6c2d51799afcb53d8d
#
_entry.id   179fc2117b4b4d6c2d51799afcb53d8d
#
_cell.length_a   1.000
_cell.length_b   1.000
_cell.length_c   1.000
_cell.angle_alpha   90.00
_cell.angle_beta   90.00
_cell.angle_gamma   90.00
#
_symmetry.space_group_name_H-M   'P 1'
#
loop_
_entity.id
_entity.type
_entity.pdbx_description
1 polymer ?
#
loop_
_entity_poly.entity_id
_entity_poly.type
_entity_poly.pdbx_seq_one_letter_code
_entity_poly.pdbx_strand_id
1 'polypeptide(L)'
;MHNSDTLQVSFSVSSREQRRAGRRMCRYRAPDLKRRYWLATLLFVVIFAALFYGFSENVRRVTDFLWDGYELFQESGQTDETLSEWGRDIWLGNTDAMAGRLQHLNYWLAGLLLLVIFYLRWNYSLTLRALFDPLDGRQFVLSVSAEGLLMEEAGRTRLFYFWPAVSRVILDKEFLLFYVNRNAAYFIPRDRFADHAAVEAFFQRALQFKEQS
;
A
#
# COMPACT_ATOMS: atom_id res chain seq x y z
N MET A 1 28.13 38.86 6.99
CA MET A 1 26.85 39.39 6.51
C MET A 1 25.74 38.53 7.10
N HIS A 2 25.04 39.02 8.11
CA HIS A 2 23.89 38.32 8.69
C HIS A 2 22.73 38.47 7.74
N ASN A 3 22.34 37.37 7.11
CA ASN A 3 21.19 37.32 6.20
C ASN A 3 19.91 37.49 7.06
N SER A 4 19.39 38.71 7.13
CA SER A 4 18.18 39.09 7.87
C SER A 4 16.87 38.48 7.37
N ASP A 5 16.93 37.59 6.38
CA ASP A 5 15.78 37.03 5.67
C ASP A 5 15.57 35.53 5.95
N THR A 6 16.22 34.95 6.95
CA THR A 6 16.03 33.53 7.31
C THR A 6 14.89 33.38 8.29
N LEU A 7 13.84 32.66 7.93
CA LEU A 7 12.77 32.28 8.83
C LEU A 7 13.07 30.92 9.44
N GLN A 8 12.88 30.79 10.74
CA GLN A 8 13.21 29.58 11.49
C GLN A 8 12.10 29.19 12.44
N VAL A 9 11.80 27.89 12.49
CA VAL A 9 10.84 27.31 13.44
C VAL A 9 11.50 26.12 14.13
N SER A 10 11.50 26.15 15.46
CA SER A 10 11.95 25.04 16.30
C SER A 10 10.75 24.29 16.84
N PHE A 11 10.76 22.96 16.72
CA PHE A 11 9.64 22.14 17.15
C PHE A 11 10.07 20.71 17.53
N SER A 12 9.26 20.10 18.37
CA SER A 12 9.35 18.66 18.66
C SER A 12 8.17 17.93 18.01
N VAL A 13 8.36 16.66 17.69
CA VAL A 13 7.34 15.83 17.04
C VAL A 13 7.04 14.63 17.93
N SER A 14 5.76 14.35 18.12
CA SER A 14 5.30 13.11 18.75
C SER A 14 5.05 12.02 17.70
N SER A 15 5.13 10.74 18.09
CA SER A 15 4.79 9.61 17.22
C SER A 15 3.34 9.68 16.70
N ARG A 16 2.43 10.32 17.40
CA ARG A 16 1.05 10.55 16.94
C ARG A 16 1.01 11.57 15.79
N GLU A 17 1.71 12.68 15.94
CA GLU A 17 1.82 13.72 14.90
C GLU A 17 2.51 13.17 13.65
N GLN A 18 3.60 12.43 13.83
CA GLN A 18 4.30 11.75 12.73
C GLN A 18 3.36 10.84 11.92
N ARG A 19 2.55 10.02 12.59
CA ARG A 19 1.57 9.14 11.91
C ARG A 19 0.46 9.93 11.19
N ARG A 20 0.02 11.06 11.76
CA ARG A 20 -0.96 11.94 11.11
C ARG A 20 -0.35 12.61 9.88
N ALA A 21 0.86 13.19 10.03
CA ALA A 21 1.60 13.80 8.92
C ALA A 21 1.82 12.78 7.78
N GLY A 22 2.25 11.56 8.07
CA GLY A 22 2.42 10.49 7.07
C GLY A 22 1.13 10.19 6.29
N ARG A 23 -0.04 10.15 6.96
CA ARG A 23 -1.33 9.99 6.29
C ARG A 23 -1.68 11.18 5.38
N ARG A 24 -1.37 12.41 5.83
CA ARG A 24 -1.58 13.62 5.02
C ARG A 24 -0.65 13.66 3.81
N MET A 25 0.63 13.32 4.01
CA MET A 25 1.60 13.22 2.91
C MET A 25 1.14 12.23 1.84
N CYS A 26 0.61 11.07 2.23
CA CYS A 26 0.05 10.10 1.29
C CYS A 26 -1.14 10.67 0.48
N ARG A 27 -1.95 11.57 1.05
CA ARG A 27 -3.06 12.23 0.36
C ARG A 27 -2.57 13.14 -0.78
N TYR A 28 -1.48 13.86 -0.56
CA TYR A 28 -0.89 14.80 -1.52
C TYR A 28 0.19 14.16 -2.43
N ARG A 29 0.32 12.83 -2.38
CA ARG A 29 1.21 12.10 -3.26
C ARG A 29 0.88 12.36 -4.72
N ALA A 30 1.89 12.36 -5.57
CA ALA A 30 1.73 12.61 -7.00
C ALA A 30 0.64 11.70 -7.62
N PRO A 31 -0.30 12.25 -8.41
CA PRO A 31 -1.45 11.50 -8.93
C PRO A 31 -1.05 10.35 -9.86
N ASP A 32 0.06 10.48 -10.59
CA ASP A 32 0.65 9.45 -11.43
C ASP A 32 1.07 8.20 -10.63
N LEU A 33 1.63 8.38 -9.43
CA LEU A 33 1.99 7.28 -8.54
C LEU A 33 0.75 6.58 -7.98
N LYS A 34 -0.29 7.32 -7.63
CA LYS A 34 -1.57 6.73 -7.21
C LYS A 34 -2.17 5.91 -8.34
N ARG A 35 -2.20 6.45 -9.56
CA ARG A 35 -2.73 5.77 -10.74
C ARG A 35 -1.96 4.49 -11.05
N ARG A 36 -0.63 4.52 -11.03
CA ARG A 36 0.21 3.32 -11.24
C ARG A 36 -0.03 2.25 -10.19
N TYR A 37 -0.13 2.64 -8.92
CA TYR A 37 -0.45 1.71 -7.84
C TYR A 37 -1.83 1.06 -8.02
N TRP A 38 -2.85 1.86 -8.36
CA TRP A 38 -4.19 1.37 -8.62
C TRP A 38 -4.25 0.45 -9.84
N LEU A 39 -3.56 0.80 -10.92
CA LEU A 39 -3.47 -0.04 -12.11
C LEU A 39 -2.78 -1.38 -11.82
N ALA A 40 -1.68 -1.37 -11.08
CA ALA A 40 -0.99 -2.60 -10.68
C ALA A 40 -1.88 -3.48 -9.78
N THR A 41 -2.61 -2.89 -8.85
CA THR A 41 -3.55 -3.62 -7.99
C THR A 41 -4.71 -4.19 -8.80
N LEU A 42 -5.29 -3.41 -9.72
CA LEU A 42 -6.37 -3.86 -10.60
C LEU A 42 -5.90 -5.02 -11.48
N LEU A 43 -4.72 -4.88 -12.11
CA LEU A 43 -4.12 -5.92 -12.94
C LEU A 43 -3.93 -7.22 -12.14
N PHE A 44 -3.41 -7.12 -10.93
CA PHE A 44 -3.24 -8.27 -10.04
C PHE A 44 -4.58 -8.95 -9.73
N VAL A 45 -5.62 -8.18 -9.41
CA VAL A 45 -6.97 -8.70 -9.14
C VAL A 45 -7.55 -9.39 -10.37
N VAL A 46 -7.38 -8.79 -11.57
CA VAL A 46 -7.88 -9.39 -12.84
C VAL A 46 -7.16 -10.69 -13.16
N ILE A 47 -5.82 -10.71 -13.07
CA ILE A 47 -5.03 -11.94 -13.30
C ILE A 47 -5.46 -13.04 -12.34
N PHE A 48 -5.62 -12.69 -11.07
CA PHE A 48 -6.02 -13.66 -10.07
C PHE A 48 -7.45 -14.20 -10.31
N ALA A 49 -8.40 -13.31 -10.62
CA ALA A 49 -9.77 -13.72 -10.95
C ALA A 49 -9.80 -14.66 -12.18
N ALA A 50 -8.98 -14.38 -13.19
CA ALA A 50 -8.85 -15.23 -14.37
C ALA A 50 -8.25 -16.60 -14.03
N LEU A 51 -7.21 -16.65 -13.21
CA LEU A 51 -6.61 -17.91 -12.75
C LEU A 51 -7.58 -18.73 -11.89
N PHE A 52 -8.29 -18.07 -10.98
CA PHE A 52 -9.30 -18.71 -10.14
C PHE A 52 -10.45 -19.28 -10.97
N TYR A 53 -10.96 -18.50 -11.94
CA TYR A 53 -12.00 -18.94 -12.86
C TYR A 53 -11.54 -20.12 -13.70
N GLY A 54 -10.34 -20.03 -14.30
CA GLY A 54 -9.77 -21.10 -15.11
C GLY A 54 -9.58 -22.41 -14.32
N PHE A 55 -9.11 -22.30 -13.07
CA PHE A 55 -8.98 -23.44 -12.18
C PHE A 55 -10.35 -24.05 -11.83
N SER A 56 -11.32 -23.22 -11.46
CA SER A 56 -12.67 -23.65 -11.11
C SER A 56 -13.37 -24.32 -12.29
N GLU A 57 -13.19 -23.81 -13.51
CA GLU A 57 -13.73 -24.38 -14.74
C GLU A 57 -13.08 -25.74 -15.07
N ASN A 58 -11.77 -25.88 -14.87
CA ASN A 58 -11.10 -27.16 -15.02
C ASN A 58 -11.59 -28.22 -14.03
N VAL A 59 -11.81 -27.82 -12.78
CA VAL A 59 -12.40 -28.72 -11.76
C VAL A 59 -13.77 -29.21 -12.22
N ARG A 60 -14.61 -28.29 -12.71
CA ARG A 60 -15.93 -28.63 -13.21
C ARG A 60 -15.86 -29.62 -14.38
N ARG A 61 -15.01 -29.35 -15.38
CA ARG A 61 -14.85 -30.24 -16.55
C ARG A 61 -14.36 -31.62 -16.17
N VAL A 62 -13.43 -31.73 -15.23
CA VAL A 62 -12.97 -33.04 -14.74
C VAL A 62 -14.12 -33.80 -14.05
N THR A 63 -14.91 -33.10 -13.27
CA THR A 63 -16.07 -33.67 -12.59
C THR A 63 -17.12 -34.13 -13.59
N ASP A 64 -17.47 -33.30 -14.60
CA ASP A 64 -18.41 -33.61 -15.66
C ASP A 64 -17.91 -34.84 -16.45
N PHE A 65 -16.64 -34.88 -16.87
CA PHE A 65 -16.03 -36.03 -17.56
C PHE A 65 -16.12 -37.33 -16.76
N LEU A 66 -15.95 -37.27 -15.45
CA LEU A 66 -16.07 -38.43 -14.56
C LEU A 66 -17.53 -38.93 -14.50
N TRP A 67 -18.51 -38.03 -14.49
CA TRP A 67 -19.92 -38.36 -14.51
C TRP A 67 -20.36 -38.93 -15.84
N ASP A 68 -19.94 -38.35 -16.99
CA ASP A 68 -20.21 -38.83 -18.32
C ASP A 68 -19.64 -40.24 -18.49
N GLY A 69 -18.44 -40.50 -17.98
CA GLY A 69 -17.83 -41.82 -17.99
C GLY A 69 -18.62 -42.86 -17.19
N TYR A 70 -19.23 -42.44 -16.08
CA TYR A 70 -20.10 -43.31 -15.28
C TYR A 70 -21.40 -43.64 -16.03
N GLU A 71 -22.04 -42.67 -16.67
CA GLU A 71 -23.27 -42.88 -17.47
C GLU A 71 -23.01 -43.86 -18.61
N LEU A 72 -21.89 -43.69 -19.38
CA LEU A 72 -21.49 -44.61 -20.45
C LEU A 72 -21.23 -46.05 -19.95
N PHE A 73 -20.67 -46.17 -18.73
CA PHE A 73 -20.47 -47.49 -18.14
C PHE A 73 -21.80 -48.16 -17.80
N GLN A 74 -22.80 -47.43 -17.31
CA GLN A 74 -24.14 -47.92 -17.05
C GLN A 74 -24.86 -48.36 -18.33
N GLU A 75 -24.71 -47.59 -19.44
CA GLU A 75 -25.36 -47.89 -20.71
C GLU A 75 -24.74 -49.11 -21.44
N SER A 76 -23.47 -49.43 -21.17
CA SER A 76 -22.75 -50.52 -21.81
C SER A 76 -23.27 -51.92 -21.50
N GLY A 77 -24.27 -52.04 -20.60
CA GLY A 77 -25.05 -53.28 -20.41
C GLY A 77 -24.23 -54.46 -19.89
N GLN A 78 -23.13 -54.27 -19.22
CA GLN A 78 -22.44 -55.37 -18.52
C GLN A 78 -23.26 -55.77 -17.29
N THR A 79 -24.13 -56.73 -17.49
CA THR A 79 -25.20 -57.20 -16.62
C THR A 79 -24.76 -58.24 -15.59
N ASP A 80 -23.58 -58.17 -15.08
CA ASP A 80 -23.28 -58.85 -13.80
C ASP A 80 -23.64 -57.88 -12.66
N GLU A 81 -24.84 -58.07 -12.08
CA GLU A 81 -25.41 -57.14 -11.09
C GLU A 81 -24.44 -56.86 -9.92
N THR A 82 -23.67 -57.87 -9.52
CA THR A 82 -22.70 -57.73 -8.43
C THR A 82 -21.47 -56.89 -8.80
N LEU A 83 -20.96 -57.05 -10.00
CA LEU A 83 -19.85 -56.25 -10.53
C LEU A 83 -20.30 -54.80 -10.85
N SER A 84 -21.55 -54.62 -11.31
CA SER A 84 -22.09 -53.29 -11.56
C SER A 84 -22.33 -52.49 -10.29
N GLU A 85 -22.84 -53.09 -9.23
CA GLU A 85 -23.01 -52.44 -7.93
C GLU A 85 -21.66 -52.08 -7.27
N TRP A 86 -20.72 -53.01 -7.28
CA TRP A 86 -19.38 -52.77 -6.72
C TRP A 86 -18.61 -51.70 -7.51
N GLY A 87 -18.66 -51.77 -8.85
CA GLY A 87 -18.06 -50.77 -9.73
C GLY A 87 -18.67 -49.40 -9.55
N ARG A 88 -20.00 -49.31 -9.39
CA ARG A 88 -20.72 -48.11 -9.13
C ARG A 88 -20.30 -47.47 -7.82
N ASP A 89 -20.27 -48.25 -6.73
CA ASP A 89 -19.94 -47.72 -5.40
C ASP A 89 -18.49 -47.23 -5.32
N ILE A 90 -17.53 -47.92 -5.95
CA ILE A 90 -16.14 -47.47 -6.04
C ILE A 90 -16.04 -46.22 -6.92
N TRP A 91 -16.71 -46.18 -8.06
CA TRP A 91 -16.64 -45.04 -8.97
C TRP A 91 -17.25 -43.80 -8.33
N LEU A 92 -18.46 -43.90 -7.79
CA LEU A 92 -19.13 -42.78 -7.10
C LEU A 92 -18.35 -42.35 -5.88
N GLY A 93 -17.89 -43.26 -5.02
CA GLY A 93 -17.11 -42.91 -3.86
C GLY A 93 -15.79 -42.24 -4.19
N ASN A 94 -15.09 -42.67 -5.26
CA ASN A 94 -13.86 -42.05 -5.74
C ASN A 94 -14.12 -40.69 -6.39
N THR A 95 -15.20 -40.56 -7.17
CA THR A 95 -15.56 -39.30 -7.83
C THR A 95 -15.93 -38.23 -6.83
N ASP A 96 -16.76 -38.57 -5.85
CA ASP A 96 -17.13 -37.65 -4.75
C ASP A 96 -15.93 -37.26 -3.89
N ALA A 97 -15.07 -38.23 -3.55
CA ALA A 97 -13.84 -37.95 -2.83
C ALA A 97 -12.88 -37.05 -3.61
N MET A 98 -12.79 -37.25 -4.93
CA MET A 98 -11.94 -36.45 -5.81
C MET A 98 -12.51 -35.05 -6.00
N ALA A 99 -13.81 -34.91 -6.24
CA ALA A 99 -14.51 -33.63 -6.29
C ALA A 99 -14.35 -32.82 -4.99
N GLY A 100 -14.54 -33.49 -3.84
CA GLY A 100 -14.32 -32.89 -2.54
C GLY A 100 -12.89 -32.41 -2.31
N ARG A 101 -11.87 -33.20 -2.71
CA ARG A 101 -10.45 -32.79 -2.60
C ARG A 101 -10.15 -31.59 -3.50
N LEU A 102 -10.67 -31.55 -4.73
CA LEU A 102 -10.49 -30.42 -5.65
C LEU A 102 -11.19 -29.16 -5.13
N GLN A 103 -12.35 -29.29 -4.52
CA GLN A 103 -13.06 -28.18 -3.89
C GLN A 103 -12.29 -27.65 -2.66
N HIS A 104 -11.75 -28.54 -1.83
CA HIS A 104 -10.87 -28.13 -0.73
C HIS A 104 -9.61 -27.41 -1.23
N LEU A 105 -8.99 -27.86 -2.32
CA LEU A 105 -7.85 -27.18 -2.93
C LEU A 105 -8.20 -25.75 -3.37
N ASN A 106 -9.40 -25.55 -3.92
CA ASN A 106 -9.92 -24.22 -4.27
C ASN A 106 -10.02 -23.29 -3.04
N TYR A 107 -10.54 -23.79 -1.92
CA TYR A 107 -10.61 -23.01 -0.68
C TYR A 107 -9.21 -22.68 -0.14
N TRP A 108 -8.26 -23.64 -0.20
CA TRP A 108 -6.88 -23.39 0.19
C TRP A 108 -6.21 -22.33 -0.67
N LEU A 109 -6.41 -22.34 -1.98
CA LEU A 109 -5.91 -21.31 -2.89
C LEU A 109 -6.50 -19.93 -2.59
N ALA A 110 -7.80 -19.86 -2.35
CA ALA A 110 -8.45 -18.61 -1.94
C ALA A 110 -7.90 -18.08 -0.60
N GLY A 111 -7.74 -18.98 0.39
CA GLY A 111 -7.12 -18.66 1.68
C GLY A 111 -5.69 -18.17 1.55
N LEU A 112 -4.86 -18.84 0.74
CA LEU A 112 -3.48 -18.43 0.46
C LEU A 112 -3.43 -17.02 -0.14
N LEU A 113 -4.32 -16.72 -1.09
CA LEU A 113 -4.39 -15.39 -1.68
C LEU A 113 -4.71 -14.31 -0.65
N LEU A 114 -5.73 -14.53 0.17
CA LEU A 114 -6.07 -13.59 1.24
C LEU A 114 -4.88 -13.36 2.17
N LEU A 115 -4.13 -14.43 2.46
CA LEU A 115 -2.92 -14.37 3.28
C LEU A 115 -1.80 -13.56 2.61
N VAL A 116 -1.61 -13.72 1.29
CA VAL A 116 -0.65 -12.94 0.49
C VAL A 116 -1.06 -11.46 0.47
N ILE A 117 -2.33 -11.15 0.24
CA ILE A 117 -2.84 -9.77 0.26
C ILE A 117 -2.62 -9.14 1.64
N PHE A 118 -2.94 -9.88 2.70
CA PHE A 118 -2.72 -9.44 4.08
C PHE A 118 -1.23 -9.21 4.36
N TYR A 119 -0.35 -10.15 3.95
CA TYR A 119 1.10 -10.03 4.09
C TYR A 119 1.66 -8.82 3.35
N LEU A 120 1.26 -8.58 2.10
CA LEU A 120 1.68 -7.42 1.32
C LEU A 120 1.24 -6.12 1.99
N ARG A 121 0.00 -6.06 2.47
CA ARG A 121 -0.53 -4.91 3.20
C ARG A 121 0.18 -4.68 4.54
N TRP A 122 0.47 -5.76 5.27
CA TRP A 122 1.22 -5.75 6.52
C TRP A 122 2.66 -5.28 6.30
N ASN A 123 3.34 -5.87 5.33
CA ASN A 123 4.72 -5.53 5.01
C ASN A 123 4.86 -4.09 4.52
N TYR A 124 3.90 -3.62 3.70
CA TYR A 124 3.82 -2.20 3.33
C TYR A 124 3.67 -1.29 4.56
N SER A 125 2.85 -1.68 5.53
CA SER A 125 2.67 -0.90 6.75
C SER A 125 3.91 -0.93 7.66
N LEU A 126 4.63 -2.06 7.72
CA LEU A 126 5.89 -2.19 8.47
C LEU A 126 7.02 -1.40 7.80
N THR A 127 7.13 -1.45 6.48
CA THR A 127 8.11 -0.66 5.73
C THR A 127 7.87 0.84 5.93
N LEU A 128 6.61 1.28 5.93
CA LEU A 128 6.27 2.66 6.27
C LEU A 128 6.65 3.00 7.72
N ARG A 129 6.48 2.07 8.66
CA ARG A 129 6.88 2.28 10.07
C ARG A 129 8.40 2.29 10.24
N ALA A 130 9.12 1.44 9.53
CA ALA A 130 10.58 1.35 9.60
C ALA A 130 11.28 2.55 8.93
N LEU A 131 10.67 3.13 7.90
CA LEU A 131 11.15 4.37 7.27
C LEU A 131 10.99 5.60 8.18
N PHE A 132 10.14 5.51 9.19
CA PHE A 132 9.93 6.56 10.18
C PHE A 132 10.41 6.04 11.54
N ASP A 133 11.71 6.19 11.78
CA ASP A 133 12.27 6.06 13.11
C ASP A 133 11.45 6.89 14.10
N PRO A 134 11.08 6.39 15.30
CA PRO A 134 10.24 7.15 16.21
C PRO A 134 10.90 8.48 16.53
N LEU A 135 10.23 9.58 16.20
CA LEU A 135 10.73 10.95 16.39
C LEU A 135 10.40 11.47 17.79
N ASP A 136 9.86 10.62 18.67
CA ASP A 136 9.44 11.03 20.02
C ASP A 136 10.57 11.70 20.79
N GLY A 137 10.28 12.92 21.24
CA GLY A 137 11.21 13.72 22.04
C GLY A 137 12.36 14.36 21.26
N ARG A 138 12.45 14.17 19.96
CA ARG A 138 13.49 14.81 19.14
C ARG A 138 13.11 16.25 18.84
N GLN A 139 14.10 17.13 18.93
CA GLN A 139 13.96 18.53 18.56
C GLN A 139 14.46 18.77 17.15
N PHE A 140 13.64 19.41 16.36
CA PHE A 140 13.92 19.79 14.99
C PHE A 140 13.90 21.31 14.86
N VAL A 141 14.77 21.78 14.00
CA VAL A 141 14.80 23.15 13.55
C VAL A 141 14.67 23.15 12.05
N LEU A 142 13.66 23.82 11.53
CA LEU A 142 13.50 24.01 10.11
C LEU A 142 13.67 25.49 9.78
N SER A 143 14.63 25.78 8.91
CA SER A 143 14.96 27.12 8.46
C SER A 143 14.73 27.26 6.97
N VAL A 144 14.14 28.37 6.57
CA VAL A 144 13.86 28.73 5.19
C VAL A 144 14.64 30.00 4.86
N SER A 145 15.44 29.95 3.81
CA SER A 145 16.23 31.06 3.30
C SER A 145 16.11 31.20 1.80
N ALA A 146 16.65 32.25 1.22
CA ALA A 146 16.71 32.42 -0.23
C ALA A 146 17.46 31.27 -0.94
N GLU A 147 18.42 30.65 -0.27
CA GLU A 147 19.22 29.54 -0.83
C GLU A 147 18.51 28.20 -0.79
N GLY A 148 17.62 27.96 0.20
CA GLY A 148 16.94 26.68 0.35
C GLY A 148 16.31 26.44 1.70
N LEU A 149 16.00 25.18 1.90
CA LEU A 149 15.41 24.60 3.09
C LEU A 149 16.49 23.87 3.91
N LEU A 150 16.69 24.26 5.14
CA LEU A 150 17.58 23.61 6.08
C LEU A 150 16.75 22.91 7.16
N MET A 151 17.00 21.63 7.35
CA MET A 151 16.45 20.88 8.48
C MET A 151 17.57 20.38 9.36
N GLU A 152 17.49 20.70 10.62
CA GLU A 152 18.44 20.28 11.65
C GLU A 152 17.72 19.44 12.71
N GLU A 153 18.30 18.31 13.05
CA GLU A 153 17.95 17.53 14.23
C GLU A 153 19.04 17.76 15.27
N ALA A 154 18.66 18.24 16.44
CA ALA A 154 19.61 18.64 17.48
C ALA A 154 20.64 17.53 17.80
N GLY A 155 21.91 17.82 17.54
CA GLY A 155 23.05 16.92 17.83
C GLY A 155 23.19 15.71 16.91
N ARG A 156 22.41 15.57 15.81
CA ARG A 156 22.42 14.39 14.96
C ARG A 156 22.61 14.66 13.48
N THR A 157 21.75 15.47 12.89
CA THR A 157 21.70 15.57 11.44
C THR A 157 21.44 17.01 11.01
N ARG A 158 22.10 17.42 9.94
CA ARG A 158 21.87 18.68 9.27
C ARG A 158 21.68 18.39 7.80
N LEU A 159 20.50 18.66 7.23
CA LEU A 159 20.14 18.41 5.85
C LEU A 159 19.74 19.72 5.17
N PHE A 160 20.42 20.04 4.08
CA PHE A 160 20.14 21.22 3.29
C PHE A 160 19.62 20.81 1.92
N TYR A 161 18.55 21.46 1.50
CA TYR A 161 17.92 21.25 0.21
C TYR A 161 17.82 22.58 -0.54
N PHE A 162 18.46 22.70 -1.67
CA PHE A 162 18.24 23.82 -2.59
C PHE A 162 16.79 23.80 -3.10
N TRP A 163 16.22 24.97 -3.39
CA TRP A 163 14.82 25.07 -3.81
C TRP A 163 14.45 24.21 -5.02
N PRO A 164 15.29 24.04 -6.07
CA PRO A 164 14.99 23.12 -7.17
C PRO A 164 14.76 21.67 -6.74
N ALA A 165 15.32 21.24 -5.60
CA ALA A 165 15.08 19.92 -5.02
C ALA A 165 13.75 19.84 -4.25
N VAL A 166 13.19 20.97 -3.84
CA VAL A 166 11.88 21.04 -3.16
C VAL A 166 10.78 21.07 -4.22
N SER A 167 10.16 19.94 -4.46
CA SER A 167 9.16 19.79 -5.52
C SER A 167 7.87 20.59 -5.26
N ARG A 168 7.41 20.63 -4.01
CA ARG A 168 6.17 21.33 -3.62
C ARG A 168 6.22 21.76 -2.15
N VAL A 169 5.57 22.88 -1.86
CA VAL A 169 5.23 23.34 -0.51
C VAL A 169 3.71 23.37 -0.40
N ILE A 170 3.15 22.76 0.62
CA ILE A 170 1.70 22.63 0.80
C ILE A 170 1.32 23.00 2.21
N LEU A 171 0.38 23.91 2.35
CA LEU A 171 -0.26 24.24 3.63
C LEU A 171 -1.53 23.37 3.76
N ASP A 172 -1.48 22.36 4.63
CA ASP A 172 -2.64 21.53 5.01
C ASP A 172 -3.29 22.07 6.29
N LYS A 173 -4.42 21.50 6.68
CA LYS A 173 -5.16 21.91 7.88
C LYS A 173 -4.36 21.77 9.18
N GLU A 174 -3.50 20.76 9.27
CA GLU A 174 -2.73 20.44 10.48
C GLU A 174 -1.22 20.66 10.33
N PHE A 175 -0.70 20.67 9.08
CA PHE A 175 0.73 20.68 8.82
C PHE A 175 1.11 21.59 7.65
N LEU A 176 2.31 22.13 7.73
CA LEU A 176 3.02 22.70 6.60
C LEU A 176 3.98 21.62 6.07
N LEU A 177 3.88 21.28 4.78
CA LEU A 177 4.57 20.15 4.15
C LEU A 177 5.54 20.64 3.07
N PHE A 178 6.81 20.21 3.15
CA PHE A 178 7.85 20.48 2.16
C PHE A 178 8.25 19.19 1.45
N TYR A 179 7.82 19.00 0.22
CA TYR A 179 8.16 17.82 -0.56
C TYR A 179 9.54 17.97 -1.20
N VAL A 180 10.51 17.23 -0.72
CA VAL A 180 11.88 17.20 -1.26
C VAL A 180 12.05 16.21 -2.41
N ASN A 181 11.06 15.34 -2.60
CA ASN A 181 10.92 14.48 -3.77
C ASN A 181 9.46 14.05 -3.96
N ARG A 182 9.17 13.14 -4.91
CA ARG A 182 7.80 12.69 -5.18
C ARG A 182 7.12 11.97 -4.01
N ASN A 183 7.89 11.42 -3.07
CA ASN A 183 7.40 10.53 -2.01
C ASN A 183 7.75 10.97 -0.60
N ALA A 184 8.77 11.80 -0.41
CA ALA A 184 9.25 12.24 0.88
C ALA A 184 8.96 13.73 1.09
N ALA A 185 8.47 14.05 2.27
CA ALA A 185 8.25 15.43 2.70
C ALA A 185 8.69 15.60 4.14
N TYR A 186 9.19 16.80 4.45
CA TYR A 186 9.28 17.28 5.81
C TYR A 186 7.99 17.98 6.21
N PHE A 187 7.67 18.00 7.47
CA PHE A 187 6.45 18.62 7.97
C PHE A 187 6.71 19.43 9.23
N ILE A 188 5.97 20.50 9.39
CA ILE A 188 5.91 21.31 10.61
C ILE A 188 4.46 21.28 11.08
N PRO A 189 4.17 20.86 12.32
CA PRO A 189 2.83 21.00 12.88
C PRO A 189 2.46 22.49 12.99
N ARG A 190 1.24 22.85 12.61
CA ARG A 190 0.79 24.25 12.61
C ARG A 190 0.68 24.86 14.01
N ASP A 191 0.46 24.03 15.01
CA ASP A 191 0.41 24.43 16.43
C ASP A 191 1.77 24.85 17.02
N ARG A 192 2.86 24.72 16.25
CA ARG A 192 4.20 25.18 16.64
C ARG A 192 4.48 26.63 16.23
N PHE A 193 3.59 27.23 15.50
CA PHE A 193 3.64 28.66 15.18
C PHE A 193 2.83 29.44 16.22
N ALA A 194 3.18 30.73 16.41
CA ALA A 194 2.51 31.57 17.37
C ALA A 194 1.00 31.71 17.08
N ASP A 195 0.65 31.87 15.81
CA ASP A 195 -0.71 32.01 15.33
C ASP A 195 -0.87 31.60 13.87
N HIS A 196 -2.08 31.68 13.36
CA HIS A 196 -2.39 31.37 11.97
C HIS A 196 -1.68 32.31 10.97
N ALA A 197 -1.52 33.59 11.34
CA ALA A 197 -0.89 34.56 10.46
C ALA A 197 0.62 34.28 10.33
N ALA A 198 1.27 33.82 11.40
CA ALA A 198 2.67 33.39 11.37
C ALA A 198 2.89 32.17 10.46
N VAL A 199 1.98 31.19 10.47
CA VAL A 199 2.03 30.04 9.55
C VAL A 199 1.91 30.49 8.10
N GLU A 200 0.93 31.36 7.84
CA GLU A 200 0.67 31.86 6.48
C GLU A 200 1.86 32.70 5.98
N ALA A 201 2.40 33.59 6.81
CA ALA A 201 3.57 34.38 6.44
C ALA A 201 4.79 33.50 6.15
N PHE A 202 5.02 32.45 6.94
CA PHE A 202 6.09 31.49 6.72
C PHE A 202 5.89 30.73 5.40
N PHE A 203 4.66 30.27 5.14
CA PHE A 203 4.31 29.57 3.91
C PHE A 203 4.49 30.46 2.68
N GLN A 204 3.98 31.69 2.70
CA GLN A 204 4.10 32.62 1.58
C GLN A 204 5.57 32.96 1.30
N ARG A 205 6.37 33.15 2.35
CA ARG A 205 7.80 33.41 2.17
C ARG A 205 8.55 32.22 1.58
N ALA A 206 8.21 31.00 1.99
CA ALA A 206 8.76 29.78 1.40
C ALA A 206 8.40 29.64 -0.08
N LEU A 207 7.17 30.02 -0.48
CA LEU A 207 6.75 30.03 -1.87
C LEU A 207 7.53 31.08 -2.68
N GLN A 208 7.66 32.30 -2.16
CA GLN A 208 8.43 33.36 -2.80
C GLN A 208 9.87 32.93 -3.11
N PHE A 209 10.57 32.36 -2.13
CA PHE A 209 11.94 31.88 -2.31
C PHE A 209 12.02 30.77 -3.36
N LYS A 210 11.03 29.86 -3.36
CA LYS A 210 10.96 28.78 -4.34
C LYS A 210 10.70 29.30 -5.77
N GLU A 211 9.88 30.33 -5.94
CA GLU A 211 9.58 30.92 -7.25
C GLU A 211 10.75 31.73 -7.83
N GLN A 212 11.64 32.24 -6.95
CA GLN A 212 12.81 33.01 -7.33
C GLN A 212 14.03 32.15 -7.70
N SER A 213 13.99 30.86 -7.44
CA SER A 213 15.08 29.91 -7.65
C SER A 213 14.92 29.13 -8.96
#